data_083693776eecef50103268b7424bdf4e
#
_entry.id   083693776eecef50103268b7424bdf4e
#
_cell.length_a   1.000
_cell.length_b   1.000
_cell.length_c   1.000
_cell.angle_alpha   90.00
_cell.angle_beta   90.00
_cell.angle_gamma   90.00
#
_symmetry.space_group_name_H-M   'P 1'
#
loop_
_entity.id
_entity.type
_entity.pdbx_description
1 polymer ?
#
loop_
_entity_poly.entity_id
_entity_poly.type
_entity_poly.pdbx_seq_one_letter_code
_entity_poly.pdbx_strand_id
1 'polypeptide(L)'
;MKQAIPTYDLNDISQHGILVERMEQRDHKSEDMLLDKGIHRDNNYIFTCMESGHVKMMVDFKTVESQDPAIFCVLPGQVHQGLMMKDVSGWFVAVKAELIPETVRSVFEELLVEIQPLSVSKSWREKINTSASLLKFFLSDEILGSKEGSLIVQSQLHALTGMFAFIYKHENRVKTAHEPRALQLTRAFRTLVRAEFKTMKSPSAYAALLNISRGYLTEVIREVTGKSAQHWIHQEILIESKRLLVFTHLTIKEIAYEIGYNDHTYFSRLFSKLEGQPPSEFRDKNR
;
A
#
# COMPACT_ATOMS: atom_id res chain seq x y z
N MET A 1 21.15 6.80 -21.32
CA MET A 1 19.94 7.28 -20.59
C MET A 1 19.52 6.17 -19.64
N LYS A 2 19.43 6.40 -18.32
CA LYS A 2 18.83 5.43 -17.40
C LYS A 2 17.32 5.43 -17.67
N GLN A 3 16.78 4.35 -18.20
CA GLN A 3 15.35 4.19 -18.37
C GLN A 3 14.69 4.27 -17.00
N ALA A 4 13.72 5.18 -16.82
CA ALA A 4 12.96 5.27 -15.58
C ALA A 4 12.11 4.00 -15.44
N ILE A 5 12.05 3.43 -14.22
CA ILE A 5 11.20 2.28 -13.93
C ILE A 5 9.74 2.73 -14.10
N PRO A 6 8.94 2.08 -14.95
CA PRO A 6 7.55 2.44 -15.17
C PRO A 6 6.75 2.33 -13.86
N THR A 7 5.74 3.20 -13.72
CA THR A 7 4.80 3.18 -12.62
C THR A 7 3.40 3.00 -13.19
N TYR A 8 2.67 2.00 -12.69
CA TYR A 8 1.29 1.75 -13.07
C TYR A 8 0.33 2.25 -11.99
N ASP A 9 -0.81 2.76 -12.44
CA ASP A 9 -1.90 3.18 -11.56
C ASP A 9 -3.07 2.19 -11.69
N LEU A 10 -3.66 1.83 -10.57
CA LEU A 10 -4.80 0.91 -10.54
C LEU A 10 -6.04 1.51 -11.24
N ASN A 11 -6.11 2.83 -11.42
CA ASN A 11 -7.14 3.50 -12.19
C ASN A 11 -7.22 3.05 -13.65
N ASP A 12 -6.10 2.57 -14.22
CA ASP A 12 -6.06 2.12 -15.60
C ASP A 12 -6.83 0.81 -15.80
N ILE A 13 -7.06 0.05 -14.71
CA ILE A 13 -7.66 -1.29 -14.74
C ILE A 13 -8.85 -1.47 -13.77
N SER A 14 -9.11 -0.51 -12.88
CA SER A 14 -10.24 -0.56 -11.93
C SER A 14 -10.80 0.83 -11.67
N GLN A 15 -12.08 1.03 -11.94
CA GLN A 15 -12.77 2.31 -11.69
C GLN A 15 -12.92 2.64 -10.20
N HIS A 16 -12.89 1.62 -9.32
CA HIS A 16 -13.14 1.78 -7.89
C HIS A 16 -11.87 1.69 -7.02
N GLY A 17 -10.70 1.57 -7.65
CA GLY A 17 -9.44 1.46 -6.94
C GLY A 17 -9.24 0.15 -6.18
N ILE A 18 -10.01 -0.88 -6.52
CA ILE A 18 -9.93 -2.24 -5.99
C ILE A 18 -10.01 -3.22 -7.15
N LEU A 19 -9.05 -4.13 -7.25
CA LEU A 19 -9.06 -5.25 -8.18
C LEU A 19 -8.97 -6.54 -7.38
N VAL A 20 -9.89 -7.46 -7.61
CA VAL A 20 -9.91 -8.79 -6.97
C VAL A 20 -9.99 -9.84 -8.05
N GLU A 21 -8.95 -10.65 -8.17
CA GLU A 21 -8.90 -11.72 -9.17
C GLU A 21 -8.60 -13.07 -8.53
N ARG A 22 -9.28 -14.09 -9.06
CA ARG A 22 -8.98 -15.48 -8.76
C ARG A 22 -7.87 -15.95 -9.69
N MET A 23 -6.76 -16.42 -9.13
CA MET A 23 -5.70 -17.06 -9.88
C MET A 23 -6.04 -18.54 -10.01
N GLU A 24 -6.10 -19.04 -11.24
CA GLU A 24 -6.40 -20.45 -11.53
C GLU A 24 -5.27 -21.06 -12.37
N GLN A 25 -4.98 -22.35 -12.13
CA GLN A 25 -3.84 -23.11 -12.69
C GLN A 25 -3.72 -23.14 -14.23
N ARG A 26 -4.72 -22.66 -14.98
CA ARG A 26 -4.79 -22.73 -16.45
C ARG A 26 -5.18 -21.42 -17.12
N ASP A 27 -5.24 -20.33 -16.37
CA ASP A 27 -5.64 -19.06 -16.95
C ASP A 27 -4.39 -18.26 -17.38
N HIS A 28 -4.07 -18.34 -18.68
CA HIS A 28 -3.00 -17.54 -19.30
C HIS A 28 -3.14 -16.04 -19.00
N LYS A 29 -4.38 -15.52 -18.78
CA LYS A 29 -4.59 -14.13 -18.39
C LYS A 29 -3.99 -13.78 -17.03
N SER A 30 -4.00 -14.70 -16.07
CA SER A 30 -3.38 -14.48 -14.76
C SER A 30 -1.85 -14.49 -14.83
N GLU A 31 -1.27 -15.33 -15.70
CA GLU A 31 0.17 -15.34 -15.97
C GLU A 31 0.59 -14.06 -16.67
N ASP A 32 -0.10 -13.63 -17.72
CA ASP A 32 0.17 -12.40 -18.48
C ASP A 32 0.05 -11.16 -17.60
N MET A 33 -0.93 -11.10 -16.69
CA MET A 33 -1.15 -9.94 -15.82
C MET A 33 -0.01 -9.71 -14.81
N LEU A 34 0.68 -10.76 -14.36
CA LEU A 34 1.74 -10.70 -13.35
C LEU A 34 3.15 -10.79 -13.95
N LEU A 35 3.32 -11.48 -15.09
CA LEU A 35 4.63 -11.72 -15.70
C LEU A 35 4.98 -10.70 -16.79
N ASP A 36 4.00 -10.24 -17.56
CA ASP A 36 4.22 -9.43 -18.78
C ASP A 36 4.63 -7.98 -18.53
N LYS A 37 4.38 -7.43 -17.35
CA LYS A 37 4.67 -6.01 -17.06
C LYS A 37 6.16 -5.70 -16.92
N GLY A 38 7.03 -6.71 -16.85
CA GLY A 38 8.45 -6.49 -16.59
C GLY A 38 8.70 -5.83 -15.24
N ILE A 39 9.84 -5.15 -15.10
CA ILE A 39 10.19 -4.42 -13.86
C ILE A 39 9.37 -3.13 -13.78
N HIS A 40 8.56 -2.99 -12.73
CA HIS A 40 7.69 -1.82 -12.53
C HIS A 40 7.47 -1.48 -11.05
N ARG A 41 6.71 -0.42 -10.81
CA ARG A 41 6.19 -0.03 -9.50
C ARG A 41 4.69 0.20 -9.62
N ASP A 42 3.98 -0.08 -8.54
CA ASP A 42 2.57 0.28 -8.38
C ASP A 42 2.40 1.29 -7.24
N ASN A 43 1.38 2.13 -7.35
CA ASN A 43 0.98 3.05 -6.28
C ASN A 43 -0.09 2.46 -5.35
N ASN A 44 -0.28 1.14 -5.41
CA ASN A 44 -1.27 0.39 -4.66
C ASN A 44 -0.64 -0.73 -3.83
N TYR A 45 -1.38 -1.19 -2.83
CA TYR A 45 -1.06 -2.44 -2.14
C TYR A 45 -1.46 -3.63 -2.99
N ILE A 46 -0.65 -4.67 -2.98
CA ILE A 46 -0.99 -5.98 -3.54
C ILE A 46 -1.01 -6.99 -2.40
N PHE A 47 -2.12 -7.69 -2.22
CA PHE A 47 -2.27 -8.79 -1.29
C PHE A 47 -2.49 -10.07 -2.09
N THR A 48 -1.71 -11.09 -1.81
CA THR A 48 -1.84 -12.40 -2.47
C THR A 48 -2.03 -13.47 -1.41
N CYS A 49 -3.03 -14.34 -1.62
CA CYS A 49 -3.22 -15.55 -0.86
C CYS A 49 -3.07 -16.74 -1.81
N MET A 50 -1.91 -17.38 -1.80
CA MET A 50 -1.63 -18.56 -2.62
C MET A 50 -2.12 -19.81 -1.90
N GLU A 51 -2.92 -20.62 -2.58
CA GLU A 51 -3.44 -21.91 -2.10
C GLU A 51 -2.56 -23.08 -2.52
N SER A 52 -2.02 -23.00 -3.73
CA SER A 52 -1.10 -23.98 -4.29
C SER A 52 -0.22 -23.36 -5.37
N GLY A 53 0.81 -24.08 -5.76
CA GLY A 53 1.70 -23.73 -6.86
C GLY A 53 3.04 -23.16 -6.40
N HIS A 54 3.77 -22.61 -7.37
CA HIS A 54 5.09 -22.06 -7.17
C HIS A 54 5.18 -20.66 -7.78
N VAL A 55 5.51 -19.67 -6.95
CA VAL A 55 5.71 -18.28 -7.35
C VAL A 55 7.13 -17.84 -7.03
N LYS A 56 7.76 -17.18 -8.00
CA LYS A 56 9.01 -16.46 -7.81
C LYS A 56 8.86 -15.06 -8.35
N MET A 57 9.23 -14.08 -7.56
CA MET A 57 9.17 -12.67 -7.94
C MET A 57 10.38 -11.92 -7.40
N MET A 58 10.68 -10.80 -8.03
CA MET A 58 11.64 -9.82 -7.54
C MET A 58 10.87 -8.71 -6.85
N VAL A 59 11.28 -8.34 -5.63
CA VAL A 59 10.76 -7.18 -4.89
C VAL A 59 11.95 -6.39 -4.34
N ASP A 60 12.04 -5.10 -4.69
CA ASP A 60 13.16 -4.22 -4.34
C ASP A 60 14.53 -4.87 -4.61
N PHE A 61 14.67 -5.47 -5.81
CA PHE A 61 15.87 -6.14 -6.30
C PHE A 61 16.29 -7.42 -5.54
N LYS A 62 15.40 -7.95 -4.68
CA LYS A 62 15.59 -9.23 -3.99
C LYS A 62 14.62 -10.25 -4.52
N THR A 63 15.06 -11.48 -4.66
CA THR A 63 14.19 -12.57 -5.07
C THR A 63 13.41 -13.09 -3.87
N VAL A 64 12.09 -13.18 -4.05
CA VAL A 64 11.14 -13.75 -3.11
C VAL A 64 10.51 -14.97 -3.78
N GLU A 65 10.44 -16.08 -3.08
CA GLU A 65 9.98 -17.35 -3.62
C GLU A 65 9.10 -18.10 -2.61
N SER A 66 8.02 -18.70 -3.07
CA SER A 66 7.16 -19.57 -2.27
C SER A 66 6.71 -20.78 -3.09
N GLN A 67 6.83 -21.96 -2.52
CA GLN A 67 6.33 -23.23 -3.09
C GLN A 67 5.15 -23.80 -2.28
N ASP A 68 4.88 -23.20 -1.12
CA ASP A 68 3.82 -23.62 -0.22
C ASP A 68 2.67 -22.60 -0.22
N PRO A 69 1.49 -23.02 0.25
CA PRO A 69 0.42 -22.08 0.51
C PRO A 69 0.89 -20.96 1.44
N ALA A 70 0.80 -19.73 0.94
CA ALA A 70 1.31 -18.57 1.65
C ALA A 70 0.47 -17.32 1.36
N ILE A 71 0.54 -16.36 2.28
CA ILE A 71 0.14 -14.97 2.00
C ILE A 71 1.37 -14.13 1.71
N PHE A 72 1.20 -13.14 0.85
CA PHE A 72 2.24 -12.19 0.49
C PHE A 72 1.65 -10.79 0.27
N CYS A 73 2.46 -9.76 0.52
CA CYS A 73 2.06 -8.37 0.28
C CYS A 73 3.18 -7.60 -0.41
N VAL A 74 2.83 -6.81 -1.45
CA VAL A 74 3.70 -5.79 -2.04
C VAL A 74 3.16 -4.43 -1.65
N LEU A 75 4.05 -3.54 -1.19
CA LEU A 75 3.69 -2.21 -0.74
C LEU A 75 3.76 -1.19 -1.88
N PRO A 76 2.98 -0.10 -1.79
CA PRO A 76 3.06 1.00 -2.74
C PRO A 76 4.49 1.51 -2.93
N GLY A 77 4.91 1.65 -4.19
CA GLY A 77 6.22 2.15 -4.57
C GLY A 77 7.37 1.14 -4.52
N GLN A 78 7.15 -0.09 -4.04
CA GLN A 78 8.14 -1.14 -4.18
C GLN A 78 8.32 -1.53 -5.66
N VAL A 79 9.58 -1.67 -6.07
CA VAL A 79 9.91 -2.19 -7.41
C VAL A 79 9.69 -3.69 -7.42
N HIS A 80 8.88 -4.18 -8.33
CA HIS A 80 8.63 -5.61 -8.39
C HIS A 80 8.48 -6.13 -9.83
N GLN A 81 8.63 -7.44 -9.98
CA GLN A 81 8.46 -8.18 -11.22
C GLN A 81 8.12 -9.63 -10.91
N GLY A 82 7.11 -10.17 -11.56
CA GLY A 82 6.91 -11.63 -11.61
C GLY A 82 8.04 -12.28 -12.42
N LEU A 83 8.68 -13.28 -11.86
CA LEU A 83 9.76 -14.02 -12.53
C LEU A 83 9.30 -15.41 -12.97
N MET A 84 8.41 -16.03 -12.21
CA MET A 84 7.85 -17.36 -12.51
C MET A 84 6.55 -17.56 -11.74
N MET A 85 5.58 -18.13 -12.43
CA MET A 85 4.36 -18.68 -11.84
C MET A 85 4.12 -20.06 -12.44
N LYS A 86 3.94 -21.08 -11.59
CA LYS A 86 3.68 -22.45 -12.04
C LYS A 86 2.60 -23.07 -11.19
N ASP A 87 1.53 -23.53 -11.84
CA ASP A 87 0.39 -24.21 -11.22
C ASP A 87 -0.21 -23.46 -10.02
N VAL A 88 -0.22 -22.12 -10.11
CA VAL A 88 -0.65 -21.24 -9.02
C VAL A 88 -2.17 -21.18 -8.97
N SER A 89 -2.72 -21.39 -7.77
CA SER A 89 -4.12 -21.07 -7.45
C SER A 89 -4.18 -20.18 -6.20
N GLY A 90 -5.20 -19.31 -6.14
CA GLY A 90 -5.35 -18.41 -5.02
C GLY A 90 -6.06 -17.10 -5.37
N TRP A 91 -5.79 -16.07 -4.60
CA TRP A 91 -6.37 -14.74 -4.78
C TRP A 91 -5.28 -13.67 -4.93
N PHE A 92 -5.52 -12.78 -5.88
CA PHE A 92 -4.79 -11.54 -6.07
C PHE A 92 -5.72 -10.37 -5.80
N VAL A 93 -5.30 -9.45 -4.92
CA VAL A 93 -6.09 -8.27 -4.55
C VAL A 93 -5.19 -7.05 -4.60
N ALA A 94 -5.45 -6.15 -5.54
CA ALA A 94 -4.76 -4.86 -5.61
C ALA A 94 -5.70 -3.75 -5.11
N VAL A 95 -5.17 -2.86 -4.26
CA VAL A 95 -5.97 -1.84 -3.55
C VAL A 95 -5.22 -0.54 -3.44
N LYS A 96 -5.85 0.58 -3.78
CA LYS A 96 -5.30 1.92 -3.55
C LYS A 96 -5.02 2.17 -2.07
N ALA A 97 -3.92 2.84 -1.77
CA ALA A 97 -3.48 3.10 -0.40
C ALA A 97 -4.50 3.87 0.44
N GLU A 98 -5.25 4.79 -0.17
CA GLU A 98 -6.29 5.59 0.49
C GLU A 98 -7.51 4.78 0.94
N LEU A 99 -7.73 3.59 0.38
CA LEU A 99 -8.83 2.69 0.77
C LEU A 99 -8.46 1.77 1.96
N ILE A 100 -7.18 1.70 2.31
CA ILE A 100 -6.69 0.87 3.41
C ILE A 100 -6.69 1.69 4.71
N PRO A 101 -7.30 1.21 5.80
CA PRO A 101 -7.25 1.89 7.11
C PRO A 101 -5.81 2.12 7.58
N GLU A 102 -5.57 3.25 8.23
CA GLU A 102 -4.26 3.58 8.79
C GLU A 102 -3.74 2.49 9.73
N THR A 103 -4.61 1.93 10.56
CA THR A 103 -4.27 0.83 11.48
C THR A 103 -3.76 -0.43 10.79
N VAL A 104 -4.19 -0.67 9.54
CA VAL A 104 -3.72 -1.77 8.69
C VAL A 104 -2.43 -1.37 7.98
N ARG A 105 -2.40 -0.17 7.36
CA ARG A 105 -1.19 0.36 6.70
C ARG A 105 0.01 0.39 7.63
N SER A 106 -0.19 0.86 8.87
CA SER A 106 0.88 0.95 9.87
C SER A 106 1.58 -0.38 10.10
N VAL A 107 0.84 -1.49 10.13
CA VAL A 107 1.44 -2.82 10.31
C VAL A 107 2.43 -3.13 9.20
N PHE A 108 2.03 -2.96 7.93
CA PHE A 108 2.89 -3.27 6.78
C PHE A 108 4.06 -2.30 6.65
N GLU A 109 3.83 -1.03 6.94
CA GLU A 109 4.85 0.00 6.86
C GLU A 109 5.85 -0.04 8.02
N GLU A 110 5.46 -0.59 9.17
CA GLU A 110 6.37 -0.89 10.28
C GLU A 110 7.25 -2.11 10.00
N LEU A 111 6.83 -3.01 9.14
CA LEU A 111 7.62 -4.17 8.75
C LEU A 111 8.86 -3.83 7.90
N LEU A 112 9.05 -2.62 7.43
CA LEU A 112 10.14 -1.94 6.67
C LEU A 112 11.23 -2.82 6.03
N VAL A 113 11.31 -4.08 6.43
CA VAL A 113 12.31 -5.05 6.05
C VAL A 113 11.61 -6.27 5.50
N GLU A 114 11.79 -6.51 4.22
CA GLU A 114 11.45 -7.75 3.53
C GLU A 114 10.13 -8.38 3.98
N ILE A 115 9.04 -7.89 3.41
CA ILE A 115 7.80 -8.66 3.47
C ILE A 115 8.07 -9.97 2.74
N GLN A 116 8.22 -11.04 3.51
CA GLN A 116 8.42 -12.39 2.99
C GLN A 116 7.07 -13.12 2.90
N PRO A 117 6.92 -14.10 1.99
CA PRO A 117 5.77 -14.99 2.03
C PRO A 117 5.68 -15.64 3.41
N LEU A 118 4.48 -15.61 3.99
CA LEU A 118 4.18 -16.26 5.26
C LEU A 118 3.30 -17.47 5.01
N SER A 119 3.77 -18.64 5.41
CA SER A 119 2.92 -19.83 5.46
C SER A 119 1.82 -19.63 6.49
N VAL A 120 0.61 -19.97 6.16
CA VAL A 120 -0.56 -19.77 7.01
C VAL A 120 -1.35 -21.07 7.19
N SER A 121 -1.97 -21.22 8.35
CA SER A 121 -2.80 -22.39 8.65
C SER A 121 -3.96 -22.52 7.65
N LYS A 122 -4.43 -23.76 7.44
CA LYS A 122 -5.60 -24.03 6.58
C LYS A 122 -6.80 -23.17 6.99
N SER A 123 -7.05 -23.02 8.29
CA SER A 123 -8.15 -22.21 8.82
C SER A 123 -8.07 -20.74 8.39
N TRP A 124 -6.87 -20.12 8.42
CA TRP A 124 -6.70 -18.73 7.95
C TRP A 124 -6.89 -18.62 6.44
N ARG A 125 -6.36 -19.57 5.66
CA ARG A 125 -6.55 -19.59 4.21
C ARG A 125 -8.02 -19.63 3.80
N GLU A 126 -8.80 -20.52 4.45
CA GLU A 126 -10.25 -20.64 4.20
C GLU A 126 -10.98 -19.31 4.50
N LYS A 127 -10.62 -18.62 5.58
CA LYS A 127 -11.21 -17.31 5.91
C LYS A 127 -10.84 -16.21 4.92
N ILE A 128 -9.58 -16.15 4.52
CA ILE A 128 -9.10 -15.20 3.51
C ILE A 128 -9.80 -15.47 2.17
N ASN A 129 -9.90 -16.74 1.77
CA ASN A 129 -10.59 -17.14 0.53
C ASN A 129 -12.06 -16.73 0.52
N THR A 130 -12.77 -17.02 1.61
CA THR A 130 -14.17 -16.61 1.75
C THR A 130 -14.30 -15.08 1.67
N SER A 131 -13.43 -14.36 2.37
CA SER A 131 -13.43 -12.90 2.39
C SER A 131 -13.12 -12.29 1.01
N ALA A 132 -12.15 -12.83 0.28
CA ALA A 132 -11.81 -12.38 -1.06
C ALA A 132 -12.93 -12.67 -2.07
N SER A 133 -13.55 -13.87 -1.97
CA SER A 133 -14.71 -14.24 -2.79
C SER A 133 -15.91 -13.31 -2.56
N LEU A 134 -16.22 -13.00 -1.30
CA LEU A 134 -17.28 -12.04 -0.95
C LEU A 134 -16.95 -10.64 -1.47
N LEU A 135 -15.70 -10.18 -1.31
CA LEU A 135 -15.29 -8.88 -1.83
C LEU A 135 -15.45 -8.82 -3.36
N LYS A 136 -15.03 -9.87 -4.09
CA LYS A 136 -15.22 -9.94 -5.55
C LYS A 136 -16.70 -9.89 -5.93
N PHE A 137 -17.57 -10.58 -5.21
CA PHE A 137 -19.01 -10.56 -5.43
C PHE A 137 -19.60 -9.14 -5.23
N PHE A 138 -19.19 -8.44 -4.17
CA PHE A 138 -19.72 -7.10 -3.86
C PHE A 138 -19.17 -5.99 -4.77
N LEU A 139 -18.14 -6.23 -5.57
CA LEU A 139 -17.60 -5.27 -6.54
C LEU A 139 -18.42 -5.19 -7.83
N SER A 140 -19.63 -5.76 -7.89
CA SER A 140 -20.55 -5.59 -9.02
C SER A 140 -21.12 -4.17 -9.07
N ASP A 141 -21.35 -3.65 -10.29
CA ASP A 141 -21.91 -2.29 -10.48
C ASP A 141 -23.26 -2.11 -9.80
N GLU A 142 -24.08 -3.17 -9.74
CA GLU A 142 -25.37 -3.17 -9.06
C GLU A 142 -25.25 -2.83 -7.57
N ILE A 143 -24.24 -3.38 -6.90
CA ILE A 143 -24.02 -3.17 -5.47
C ILE A 143 -23.32 -1.83 -5.24
N LEU A 144 -22.27 -1.54 -5.99
CA LEU A 144 -21.47 -0.31 -5.85
C LEU A 144 -22.26 0.96 -6.15
N GLY A 145 -23.31 0.89 -6.96
CA GLY A 145 -24.18 2.01 -7.29
C GLY A 145 -25.00 2.55 -6.10
N SER A 146 -24.97 1.88 -4.93
CA SER A 146 -25.69 2.30 -3.72
C SER A 146 -24.73 2.71 -2.59
N LYS A 147 -25.21 3.55 -1.66
CA LYS A 147 -24.43 3.94 -0.47
C LYS A 147 -24.20 2.74 0.45
N GLU A 148 -25.21 1.90 0.62
CA GLU A 148 -25.15 0.68 1.42
C GLU A 148 -24.18 -0.32 0.82
N GLY A 149 -24.18 -0.48 -0.50
CA GLY A 149 -23.24 -1.34 -1.22
C GLY A 149 -21.80 -0.86 -1.10
N SER A 150 -21.56 0.43 -1.23
CA SER A 150 -20.23 1.03 -0.99
C SER A 150 -19.73 0.76 0.45
N LEU A 151 -20.61 0.83 1.45
CA LEU A 151 -20.29 0.51 2.83
C LEU A 151 -19.95 -0.98 3.01
N ILE A 152 -20.69 -1.88 2.37
CA ILE A 152 -20.41 -3.32 2.38
C ILE A 152 -19.02 -3.61 1.80
N VAL A 153 -18.72 -3.05 0.62
CA VAL A 153 -17.41 -3.21 -0.04
C VAL A 153 -16.29 -2.72 0.86
N GLN A 154 -16.43 -1.52 1.43
CA GLN A 154 -15.42 -0.95 2.34
C GLN A 154 -15.22 -1.82 3.58
N SER A 155 -16.30 -2.29 4.22
CA SER A 155 -16.22 -3.14 5.40
C SER A 155 -15.55 -4.48 5.10
N GLN A 156 -15.89 -5.09 3.96
CA GLN A 156 -15.32 -6.36 3.52
C GLN A 156 -13.83 -6.21 3.16
N LEU A 157 -13.45 -5.12 2.50
CA LEU A 157 -12.06 -4.78 2.23
C LEU A 157 -11.25 -4.61 3.51
N HIS A 158 -11.80 -3.88 4.50
CA HIS A 158 -11.15 -3.70 5.80
C HIS A 158 -11.00 -5.02 6.56
N ALA A 159 -11.99 -5.91 6.49
CA ALA A 159 -11.90 -7.25 7.09
C ALA A 159 -10.79 -8.08 6.42
N LEU A 160 -10.75 -8.12 5.09
CA LEU A 160 -9.74 -8.85 4.34
C LEU A 160 -8.32 -8.36 4.64
N THR A 161 -8.08 -7.07 4.47
CA THR A 161 -6.75 -6.46 4.69
C THR A 161 -6.32 -6.51 6.16
N GLY A 162 -7.31 -6.43 7.09
CA GLY A 162 -7.09 -6.62 8.52
C GLY A 162 -6.61 -8.03 8.88
N MET A 163 -7.11 -9.08 8.19
CA MET A 163 -6.62 -10.45 8.39
C MET A 163 -5.14 -10.57 7.99
N PHE A 164 -4.73 -10.00 6.86
CA PHE A 164 -3.32 -9.97 6.46
C PHE A 164 -2.47 -9.23 7.51
N ALA A 165 -2.89 -8.04 7.93
CA ALA A 165 -2.18 -7.26 8.94
C ALA A 165 -2.05 -8.02 10.26
N PHE A 166 -3.13 -8.69 10.72
CA PHE A 166 -3.11 -9.48 11.93
C PHE A 166 -2.07 -10.61 11.85
N ILE A 167 -2.08 -11.38 10.77
CA ILE A 167 -1.16 -12.50 10.56
C ILE A 167 0.29 -11.99 10.51
N TYR A 168 0.58 -10.97 9.70
CA TYR A 168 1.92 -10.38 9.61
C TYR A 168 2.42 -9.85 10.95
N LYS A 169 1.57 -9.20 11.73
CA LYS A 169 1.93 -8.67 13.05
C LYS A 169 2.25 -9.76 14.06
N HIS A 170 1.53 -10.89 14.02
CA HIS A 170 1.73 -11.99 14.97
C HIS A 170 2.93 -12.85 14.61
N GLU A 171 3.13 -13.18 13.34
CA GLU A 171 4.25 -14.01 12.88
C GLU A 171 5.61 -13.28 12.96
N ASN A 172 5.64 -11.96 12.76
CA ASN A 172 6.89 -11.18 12.82
C ASN A 172 7.33 -10.79 14.24
N ARG A 173 6.50 -10.93 15.27
CA ARG A 173 6.93 -10.70 16.67
C ARG A 173 8.08 -11.59 17.13
N VAL A 174 8.28 -12.72 16.49
CA VAL A 174 9.36 -13.67 16.84
C VAL A 174 10.74 -13.23 16.32
N LYS A 175 10.82 -12.30 15.35
CA LYS A 175 12.08 -11.92 14.69
C LYS A 175 12.76 -10.64 15.25
N THR A 176 12.21 -9.99 16.27
CA THR A 176 12.66 -8.63 16.68
C THR A 176 13.79 -8.58 17.72
N ALA A 177 14.37 -9.71 18.13
CA ALA A 177 15.35 -9.71 19.23
C ALA A 177 16.69 -8.99 18.93
N HIS A 178 17.04 -8.74 17.64
CA HIS A 178 18.27 -8.02 17.24
C HIS A 178 18.05 -7.14 16.02
N GLU A 179 17.13 -6.18 16.12
CA GLU A 179 16.88 -5.28 14.99
C GLU A 179 17.98 -4.20 14.89
N PRO A 180 18.56 -3.98 13.68
CA PRO A 180 19.52 -2.90 13.45
C PRO A 180 18.98 -1.52 13.84
N ARG A 181 19.81 -0.66 14.41
CA ARG A 181 19.43 0.69 14.85
C ARG A 181 18.83 1.54 13.74
N ALA A 182 19.31 1.39 12.51
CA ALA A 182 18.78 2.08 11.34
C ALA A 182 17.31 1.74 11.08
N LEU A 183 16.91 0.48 11.22
CA LEU A 183 15.54 0.03 11.07
C LEU A 183 14.64 0.55 12.19
N GLN A 184 15.10 0.48 13.44
CA GLN A 184 14.38 1.04 14.59
C GLN A 184 14.08 2.53 14.40
N LEU A 185 15.09 3.31 13.97
CA LEU A 185 14.95 4.74 13.70
C LEU A 185 13.98 5.00 12.54
N THR A 186 14.05 4.20 11.49
CA THR A 186 13.15 4.34 10.34
C THR A 186 11.70 4.05 10.73
N ARG A 187 11.44 3.02 11.53
CA ARG A 187 10.10 2.76 12.07
C ARG A 187 9.60 3.89 12.95
N ALA A 188 10.42 4.32 13.91
CA ALA A 188 10.07 5.42 14.80
C ALA A 188 9.74 6.69 14.00
N PHE A 189 10.55 7.02 12.99
CA PHE A 189 10.29 8.15 12.08
C PHE A 189 8.95 7.98 11.35
N ARG A 190 8.67 6.82 10.75
CA ARG A 190 7.41 6.56 10.02
C ARG A 190 6.19 6.65 10.94
N THR A 191 6.29 6.11 12.16
CA THR A 191 5.24 6.24 13.17
C THR A 191 4.98 7.70 13.54
N LEU A 192 6.05 8.49 13.77
CA LEU A 192 5.91 9.90 14.04
C LEU A 192 5.35 10.68 12.85
N VAL A 193 5.73 10.36 11.61
CA VAL A 193 5.16 11.00 10.42
C VAL A 193 3.66 10.80 10.38
N ARG A 194 3.15 9.58 10.57
CA ARG A 194 1.71 9.31 10.59
C ARG A 194 0.98 10.08 11.70
N ALA A 195 1.56 10.14 12.89
CA ALA A 195 0.94 10.84 14.01
C ALA A 195 0.95 12.37 13.83
N GLU A 196 2.01 12.92 13.26
CA GLU A 196 2.30 14.35 13.33
C GLU A 196 2.38 15.07 11.97
N PHE A 197 2.08 14.41 10.85
CA PHE A 197 2.20 15.04 9.53
C PHE A 197 1.31 16.28 9.35
N LYS A 198 0.23 16.41 10.12
CA LYS A 198 -0.65 17.59 10.12
C LYS A 198 0.03 18.82 10.74
N THR A 199 0.86 18.62 11.72
CA THR A 199 1.56 19.68 12.48
C THR A 199 2.99 19.88 12.01
N MET A 200 3.68 18.80 11.59
CA MET A 200 5.10 18.81 11.23
C MET A 200 5.31 18.49 9.75
N LYS A 201 5.95 19.43 9.03
CA LYS A 201 6.16 19.33 7.57
C LYS A 201 7.63 19.16 7.18
N SER A 202 8.57 19.23 8.12
CA SER A 202 10.00 19.20 7.82
C SER A 202 10.72 18.04 8.50
N PRO A 203 11.68 17.38 7.82
CA PRO A 203 12.52 16.33 8.43
C PRO A 203 13.25 16.77 9.70
N SER A 204 13.58 18.07 9.83
CA SER A 204 14.26 18.61 11.00
C SER A 204 13.43 18.50 12.27
N ALA A 205 12.10 18.72 12.19
CA ALA A 205 11.21 18.59 13.32
C ALA A 205 11.16 17.14 13.84
N TYR A 206 11.08 16.17 12.93
CA TYR A 206 11.12 14.74 13.30
C TYR A 206 12.48 14.29 13.86
N ALA A 207 13.58 14.81 13.30
CA ALA A 207 14.91 14.53 13.82
C ALA A 207 15.07 15.00 15.27
N ALA A 208 14.52 16.18 15.61
CA ALA A 208 14.49 16.70 16.98
C ALA A 208 13.72 15.79 17.94
N LEU A 209 12.54 15.28 17.55
CA LEU A 209 11.76 14.34 18.36
C LEU A 209 12.49 13.01 18.59
N LEU A 210 13.27 12.58 17.60
CA LEU A 210 14.06 11.34 17.68
C LEU A 210 15.41 11.54 18.38
N ASN A 211 15.71 12.78 18.85
CA ASN A 211 16.98 13.14 19.47
C ASN A 211 18.21 12.80 18.60
N ILE A 212 18.12 13.05 17.29
CA ILE A 212 19.20 12.85 16.32
C ILE A 212 19.36 14.06 15.40
N SER A 213 20.50 14.15 14.71
CA SER A 213 20.71 15.20 13.73
C SER A 213 19.84 14.97 12.46
N ARG A 214 19.43 16.07 11.80
CA ARG A 214 18.73 16.00 10.50
C ARG A 214 19.53 15.22 9.45
N GLY A 215 20.85 15.41 9.42
CA GLY A 215 21.74 14.73 8.48
C GLY A 215 21.66 13.22 8.67
N TYR A 216 21.83 12.75 9.90
CA TYR A 216 21.76 11.33 10.26
C TYR A 216 20.38 10.72 9.97
N LEU A 217 19.28 11.43 10.30
CA LEU A 217 17.93 10.97 9.93
C LEU A 217 17.81 10.78 8.41
N THR A 218 18.27 11.75 7.61
CA THR A 218 18.14 11.71 6.15
C THR A 218 18.95 10.56 5.55
N GLU A 219 20.15 10.31 6.06
CA GLU A 219 21.02 9.22 5.64
C GLU A 219 20.38 7.85 5.95
N VAL A 220 20.00 7.62 7.20
CA VAL A 220 19.37 6.38 7.67
C VAL A 220 18.10 6.07 6.89
N ILE A 221 17.18 7.04 6.73
CA ILE A 221 15.94 6.84 5.98
C ILE A 221 16.25 6.49 4.52
N ARG A 222 17.21 7.13 3.91
CA ARG A 222 17.60 6.86 2.51
C ARG A 222 18.26 5.50 2.36
N GLU A 223 19.11 5.12 3.28
CA GLU A 223 19.78 3.81 3.30
C GLU A 223 18.74 2.68 3.39
N VAL A 224 17.81 2.78 4.34
CA VAL A 224 16.80 1.73 4.59
C VAL A 224 15.72 1.69 3.52
N THR A 225 15.24 2.85 3.04
CA THR A 225 14.02 2.93 2.22
C THR A 225 14.29 3.29 0.75
N GLY A 226 15.50 3.71 0.40
CA GLY A 226 15.83 4.26 -0.92
C GLY A 226 15.21 5.63 -1.21
N LYS A 227 14.46 6.21 -0.26
CA LYS A 227 13.72 7.48 -0.41
C LYS A 227 14.14 8.50 0.64
N SER A 228 13.92 9.80 0.37
CA SER A 228 14.21 10.84 1.36
C SER A 228 13.16 10.88 2.48
N ALA A 229 13.53 11.39 3.65
CA ALA A 229 12.58 11.63 4.73
C ALA A 229 11.43 12.57 4.32
N GLN A 230 11.71 13.60 3.51
CA GLN A 230 10.68 14.49 2.96
C GLN A 230 9.68 13.76 2.05
N HIS A 231 10.14 12.76 1.29
CA HIS A 231 9.26 11.93 0.47
C HIS A 231 8.18 11.25 1.32
N TRP A 232 8.55 10.67 2.44
CA TRP A 232 7.61 9.96 3.31
C TRP A 232 6.59 10.90 3.97
N ILE A 233 7.02 12.10 4.38
CA ILE A 233 6.11 13.14 4.88
C ILE A 233 5.10 13.52 3.79
N HIS A 234 5.56 13.74 2.56
CA HIS A 234 4.70 14.08 1.43
C HIS A 234 3.74 12.95 1.04
N GLN A 235 4.16 11.69 1.15
CA GLN A 235 3.28 10.56 0.88
C GLN A 235 2.12 10.49 1.87
N GLU A 236 2.36 10.70 3.16
CA GLU A 236 1.29 10.69 4.15
C GLU A 236 0.29 11.85 3.94
N ILE A 237 0.81 13.03 3.63
CA ILE A 237 0.00 14.19 3.24
C ILE A 237 -0.86 13.86 2.01
N LEU A 238 -0.27 13.24 0.99
CA LEU A 238 -0.96 12.92 -0.26
C LEU A 238 -2.06 11.87 -0.04
N ILE A 239 -1.78 10.80 0.69
CA ILE A 239 -2.74 9.73 0.98
C ILE A 239 -3.95 10.31 1.74
N GLU A 240 -3.72 11.08 2.80
CA GLU A 240 -4.81 11.67 3.57
C GLU A 240 -5.58 12.71 2.75
N SER A 241 -4.89 13.49 1.90
CA SER A 241 -5.56 14.41 0.96
C SER A 241 -6.53 13.68 0.04
N LYS A 242 -6.08 12.59 -0.58
CA LYS A 242 -6.90 11.76 -1.46
C LYS A 242 -8.11 11.20 -0.72
N ARG A 243 -7.89 10.67 0.49
CA ARG A 243 -8.97 10.16 1.34
C ARG A 243 -10.03 11.21 1.62
N LEU A 244 -9.63 12.42 2.03
CA LEU A 244 -10.56 13.52 2.29
C LEU A 244 -11.27 14.00 1.01
N LEU A 245 -10.57 14.05 -0.13
CA LEU A 245 -11.15 14.43 -1.42
C LEU A 245 -12.27 13.49 -1.86
N VAL A 246 -12.08 12.18 -1.67
CA VAL A 246 -13.02 11.14 -2.13
C VAL A 246 -14.17 10.95 -1.14
N PHE A 247 -13.87 10.84 0.16
CA PHE A 247 -14.83 10.38 1.16
C PHE A 247 -15.50 11.50 1.97
N THR A 248 -15.19 12.78 1.71
CA THR A 248 -15.80 13.89 2.44
C THR A 248 -16.29 14.99 1.50
N HIS A 249 -17.28 15.77 1.97
CA HIS A 249 -17.78 16.95 1.23
C HIS A 249 -16.97 18.22 1.53
N LEU A 250 -15.83 18.14 2.21
CA LEU A 250 -14.98 19.29 2.51
C LEU A 250 -14.51 19.98 1.23
N THR A 251 -14.51 21.29 1.22
CA THR A 251 -13.89 22.09 0.16
C THR A 251 -12.38 21.87 0.14
N ILE A 252 -11.72 22.19 -0.96
CA ILE A 252 -10.24 22.09 -1.07
C ILE A 252 -9.54 22.96 -0.01
N LYS A 253 -10.15 24.11 0.33
CA LYS A 253 -9.67 24.99 1.38
C LYS A 253 -9.75 24.33 2.76
N GLU A 254 -10.87 23.71 3.10
CA GLU A 254 -11.05 22.98 4.36
C GLU A 254 -10.11 21.78 4.44
N ILE A 255 -9.93 21.03 3.35
CA ILE A 255 -8.96 19.93 3.30
C ILE A 255 -7.54 20.43 3.57
N ALA A 256 -7.16 21.56 2.97
CA ALA A 256 -5.85 22.16 3.25
C ALA A 256 -5.65 22.43 4.75
N TYR A 257 -6.66 23.00 5.41
CA TYR A 257 -6.63 23.27 6.86
C TYR A 257 -6.59 21.98 7.68
N GLU A 258 -7.40 20.97 7.32
CA GLU A 258 -7.43 19.66 7.99
C GLU A 258 -6.08 18.95 7.94
N ILE A 259 -5.32 19.16 6.88
CA ILE A 259 -3.98 18.58 6.69
C ILE A 259 -2.88 19.49 7.32
N GLY A 260 -3.26 20.65 7.84
CA GLY A 260 -2.35 21.57 8.52
C GLY A 260 -1.62 22.56 7.59
N TYR A 261 -2.26 22.96 6.49
CA TYR A 261 -1.79 24.06 5.63
C TYR A 261 -2.68 25.30 5.77
N ASN A 262 -2.09 26.41 6.16
CA ASN A 262 -2.82 27.68 6.24
C ASN A 262 -3.08 28.33 4.86
N ASP A 263 -2.27 27.98 3.86
CA ASP A 263 -2.40 28.45 2.48
C ASP A 263 -2.88 27.29 1.58
N HIS A 264 -4.15 27.33 1.19
CA HIS A 264 -4.76 26.36 0.30
C HIS A 264 -4.18 26.39 -1.12
N THR A 265 -3.62 27.52 -1.55
CA THR A 265 -2.96 27.64 -2.87
C THR A 265 -1.64 26.90 -2.87
N TYR A 266 -0.86 27.00 -1.77
CA TYR A 266 0.34 26.21 -1.59
C TYR A 266 0.04 24.72 -1.53
N PHE A 267 -0.99 24.33 -0.76
CA PHE A 267 -1.45 22.94 -0.69
C PHE A 267 -1.83 22.41 -2.09
N SER A 268 -2.62 23.15 -2.87
CA SER A 268 -3.05 22.72 -4.20
C SER A 268 -1.86 22.53 -5.16
N ARG A 269 -0.88 23.42 -5.11
CA ARG A 269 0.37 23.29 -5.89
C ARG A 269 1.19 22.06 -5.46
N LEU A 270 1.31 21.82 -4.15
CA LEU A 270 2.01 20.65 -3.62
C LEU A 270 1.30 19.36 -4.06
N PHE A 271 -0.02 19.29 -3.88
CA PHE A 271 -0.82 18.14 -4.31
C PHE A 271 -0.64 17.87 -5.81
N SER A 272 -0.79 18.90 -6.66
CA SER A 272 -0.60 18.76 -8.11
C SER A 272 0.79 18.32 -8.50
N LYS A 273 1.82 18.77 -7.78
CA LYS A 273 3.20 18.33 -8.00
C LYS A 273 3.41 16.86 -7.65
N LEU A 274 2.74 16.38 -6.61
CA LEU A 274 2.89 14.99 -6.13
C LEU A 274 2.03 14.00 -6.91
N GLU A 275 0.81 14.42 -7.29
CA GLU A 275 -0.21 13.57 -7.93
C GLU A 275 -0.23 13.70 -9.47
N GLY A 276 0.33 14.77 -10.02
CA GLY A 276 0.29 15.05 -11.45
C GLY A 276 -0.98 15.75 -11.94
N GLN A 277 -1.99 15.94 -11.08
CA GLN A 277 -3.24 16.63 -11.40
C GLN A 277 -3.76 17.46 -10.23
N PRO A 278 -4.58 18.51 -10.46
CA PRO A 278 -5.16 19.34 -9.40
C PRO A 278 -6.10 18.55 -8.45
N PRO A 279 -6.24 18.99 -7.16
CA PRO A 279 -7.15 18.33 -6.21
C PRO A 279 -8.61 18.25 -6.69
N SER A 280 -9.11 19.28 -7.39
CA SER A 280 -10.47 19.29 -7.95
C SER A 280 -10.65 18.21 -9.01
N GLU A 281 -9.72 18.13 -9.96
CA GLU A 281 -9.75 17.12 -11.02
C GLU A 281 -9.63 15.69 -10.45
N PHE A 282 -8.76 15.50 -9.45
CA PHE A 282 -8.67 14.23 -8.74
C PHE A 282 -10.01 13.84 -8.12
N ARG A 283 -10.68 14.78 -7.45
CA ARG A 283 -12.00 14.56 -6.85
C ARG A 283 -13.03 14.13 -7.89
N ASP A 284 -13.12 14.88 -9.01
CA ASP A 284 -14.14 14.66 -10.04
C ASP A 284 -13.99 13.29 -10.74
N LYS A 285 -12.75 12.81 -10.85
CA LYS A 285 -12.45 11.49 -11.43
C LYS A 285 -12.69 10.31 -10.47
N ASN A 286 -12.69 10.53 -9.16
CA ASN A 286 -12.71 9.45 -8.16
C ASN A 286 -13.95 9.48 -7.26
N ARG A 287 -14.96 10.26 -7.58
CA ARG A 287 -16.32 10.29 -7.02
C ARG A 287 -17.31 9.80 -8.08
#